data_b1ffdeca846b4a19ff091efb7d8239b9
#
_entry.id   b1ffdeca846b4a19ff091efb7d8239b9
#
_cell.length_a   1.000
_cell.length_b   1.000
_cell.length_c   1.000
_cell.angle_alpha   90.00
_cell.angle_beta   90.00
_cell.angle_gamma   90.00
#
_symmetry.space_group_name_H-M   'P 1'
#
loop_
_entity.id
_entity.type
_entity.pdbx_description
1 polymer ?
#
loop_
_entity_poly.entity_id
_entity_poly.type
_entity_poly.pdbx_seq_one_letter_code
_entity_poly.pdbx_strand_id
1 'polypeptide(L)'
;MLSSVTKIINAITYVLIAFVAISLIVSSIMIGIITYISVLERTKEIGILRSIGASKKDISRVFNAETFIIGLFSGLIGIGVTVLINIPISKVIESYINVAGVSALPWKGGAMLVIISVILTLIGGLIPSRIAAKKDPVIALRSE
;
A
#
# COMPACT_ATOMS: atom_id res chain seq x y z
N MET A 1 36.03 1.59 19.93
CA MET A 1 35.23 0.36 19.72
C MET A 1 33.73 0.65 19.58
N LEU A 2 33.07 1.35 20.52
CA LEU A 2 31.64 1.67 20.40
C LEU A 2 31.28 2.42 19.11
N SER A 3 32.07 3.40 18.67
CA SER A 3 31.83 4.16 17.45
C SER A 3 31.90 3.31 16.18
N SER A 4 32.73 2.27 16.14
CA SER A 4 32.83 1.36 15.00
C SER A 4 31.62 0.42 14.92
N VAL A 5 31.17 -0.08 16.06
CA VAL A 5 29.95 -0.90 16.14
C VAL A 5 28.73 -0.11 15.70
N THR A 6 28.57 1.12 16.17
CA THR A 6 27.45 2.00 15.77
C THR A 6 27.49 2.29 14.26
N LYS A 7 28.66 2.51 13.67
CA LYS A 7 28.78 2.71 12.20
C LYS A 7 28.34 1.48 11.42
N ILE A 8 28.71 0.28 11.87
CA ILE A 8 28.30 -0.98 11.23
C ILE A 8 26.77 -1.16 11.32
N ILE A 9 26.20 -0.95 12.51
CA ILE A 9 24.75 -1.05 12.72
C ILE A 9 24.01 -0.06 11.81
N ASN A 10 24.47 1.19 11.77
CA ASN A 10 23.86 2.20 10.90
C ASN A 10 23.97 1.84 9.42
N ALA A 11 25.11 1.31 8.98
CA ALA A 11 25.27 0.87 7.59
C ALA A 11 24.29 -0.25 7.23
N ILE A 12 24.14 -1.26 8.10
CA ILE A 12 23.16 -2.34 7.91
C ILE A 12 21.74 -1.77 7.87
N THR A 13 21.41 -0.86 8.78
CA THR A 13 20.09 -0.23 8.85
C THR A 13 19.77 0.53 7.56
N TYR A 14 20.71 1.30 7.01
CA TYR A 14 20.51 2.01 5.74
C TYR A 14 20.31 1.06 4.57
N VAL A 15 21.05 -0.05 4.51
CA VAL A 15 20.86 -1.08 3.48
C VAL A 15 19.45 -1.68 3.58
N LEU A 16 19.01 -2.04 4.79
CA LEU A 16 17.66 -2.58 5.01
C LEU A 16 16.58 -1.58 4.62
N ILE A 17 16.73 -0.31 4.99
CA ILE A 17 15.80 0.76 4.59
C ILE A 17 15.73 0.88 3.06
N ALA A 18 16.88 0.80 2.37
CA ALA A 18 16.91 0.87 0.91
C ALA A 18 16.15 -0.30 0.28
N PHE A 19 16.33 -1.53 0.77
CA PHE A 19 15.57 -2.70 0.31
C PHE A 19 14.07 -2.53 0.52
N VAL A 20 13.65 -2.07 1.70
CA VAL A 20 12.23 -1.81 2.00
C VAL A 20 11.66 -0.73 1.08
N ALA A 21 12.41 0.36 0.85
CA ALA A 21 11.97 1.44 -0.04
C ALA A 21 11.77 0.94 -1.49
N ILE A 22 12.69 0.13 -2.01
CA ILE A 22 12.56 -0.48 -3.34
C ILE A 22 11.32 -1.40 -3.38
N SER A 23 11.11 -2.23 -2.37
CA SER A 23 9.95 -3.12 -2.26
C SER A 23 8.63 -2.35 -2.26
N LEU A 24 8.57 -1.22 -1.55
CA LEU A 24 7.40 -0.34 -1.52
C LEU A 24 7.12 0.30 -2.89
N ILE A 25 8.15 0.71 -3.61
CA ILE A 25 8.01 1.26 -4.96
C ILE A 25 7.44 0.20 -5.91
N VAL A 26 8.02 -1.01 -5.90
CA VAL A 26 7.54 -2.13 -6.73
C VAL A 26 6.10 -2.48 -6.40
N SER A 27 5.75 -2.56 -5.11
CA SER A 27 4.37 -2.82 -4.67
C SER A 27 3.40 -1.73 -5.14
N SER A 28 3.79 -0.46 -5.09
CA SER A 28 2.96 0.64 -5.57
C SER A 28 2.70 0.56 -7.08
N ILE A 29 3.71 0.19 -7.87
CA ILE A 29 3.57 -0.04 -9.30
C ILE A 29 2.61 -1.21 -9.56
N MET A 30 2.74 -2.30 -8.81
CA MET A 30 1.89 -3.49 -8.97
C MET A 30 0.42 -3.18 -8.65
N ILE A 31 0.15 -2.38 -7.61
CA ILE A 31 -1.20 -1.89 -7.30
C ILE A 31 -1.76 -1.11 -8.49
N GLY A 32 -0.95 -0.25 -9.11
CA GLY A 32 -1.35 0.49 -10.31
C GLY A 32 -1.72 -0.43 -11.48
N ILE A 33 -0.94 -1.48 -11.72
CA ILE A 33 -1.21 -2.46 -12.77
C ILE A 33 -2.49 -3.23 -12.51
N ILE A 34 -2.69 -3.75 -11.28
CA ILE A 34 -3.89 -4.50 -10.90
C ILE A 34 -5.14 -3.62 -11.02
N THR A 35 -5.07 -2.37 -10.54
CA THR A 35 -6.18 -1.42 -10.67
C THR A 35 -6.48 -1.11 -12.14
N TYR A 36 -5.45 -1.00 -12.99
CA TYR A 36 -5.63 -0.78 -14.42
C TYR A 36 -6.33 -1.97 -15.10
N ILE A 37 -5.95 -3.20 -14.78
CA ILE A 37 -6.60 -4.41 -15.28
C ILE A 37 -8.07 -4.44 -14.83
N SER A 38 -8.34 -4.14 -13.55
CA SER A 38 -9.71 -4.05 -13.02
C SER A 38 -10.56 -3.03 -13.78
N VAL A 39 -10.00 -1.88 -14.16
CA VAL A 39 -10.68 -0.88 -15.01
C VAL A 39 -11.01 -1.44 -16.38
N LEU A 40 -10.11 -2.23 -16.99
CA LEU A 40 -10.35 -2.84 -18.29
C LEU A 40 -11.48 -3.88 -18.22
N GLU A 41 -11.48 -4.73 -17.21
CA GLU A 41 -12.51 -5.75 -16.99
C GLU A 41 -13.90 -5.13 -16.77
N ARG A 42 -13.98 -3.99 -16.07
CA ARG A 42 -15.23 -3.29 -15.76
C ARG A 42 -15.58 -2.19 -16.75
N THR A 43 -14.95 -2.16 -17.93
CA THR A 43 -15.16 -1.10 -18.92
C THR A 43 -16.63 -0.96 -19.32
N LYS A 44 -17.37 -2.08 -19.48
CA LYS A 44 -18.80 -2.09 -19.81
C LYS A 44 -19.68 -1.47 -18.71
N GLU A 45 -19.39 -1.81 -17.44
CA GLU A 45 -20.10 -1.23 -16.29
C GLU A 45 -19.88 0.28 -16.20
N ILE A 46 -18.64 0.73 -16.42
CA ILE A 46 -18.29 2.14 -16.48
C ILE A 46 -19.06 2.85 -17.61
N GLY A 47 -19.16 2.20 -18.77
CA GLY A 47 -19.94 2.71 -19.90
C GLY A 47 -21.42 2.88 -19.56
N ILE A 48 -22.05 1.89 -18.92
CA ILE A 48 -23.44 1.96 -18.46
C ILE A 48 -23.62 3.10 -17.47
N LEU A 49 -22.79 3.18 -16.43
CA LEU A 49 -22.87 4.26 -15.43
C LEU A 49 -22.78 5.65 -16.08
N ARG A 50 -21.91 5.80 -17.06
CA ARG A 50 -21.77 7.07 -17.78
C ARG A 50 -22.91 7.38 -18.71
N SER A 51 -23.54 6.38 -19.31
CA SER A 51 -24.71 6.58 -20.17
C SER A 51 -25.97 7.03 -19.41
N ILE A 52 -26.09 6.61 -18.14
CA ILE A 52 -27.17 7.05 -17.24
C ILE A 52 -26.86 8.37 -16.50
N GLY A 53 -25.72 9.03 -16.80
CA GLY A 53 -25.42 10.38 -16.35
C GLY A 53 -24.30 10.51 -15.32
N ALA A 54 -23.59 9.44 -14.95
CA ALA A 54 -22.46 9.55 -14.03
C ALA A 54 -21.34 10.43 -14.60
N SER A 55 -20.84 11.36 -13.81
CA SER A 55 -19.75 12.24 -14.23
C SER A 55 -18.39 11.52 -14.20
N LYS A 56 -17.42 12.07 -14.94
CA LYS A 56 -16.02 11.56 -14.89
C LYS A 56 -15.45 11.56 -13.48
N LYS A 57 -15.86 12.55 -12.66
CA LYS A 57 -15.40 12.67 -11.28
C LYS A 57 -15.96 11.56 -10.41
N ASP A 58 -17.21 11.16 -10.64
CA ASP A 58 -17.84 10.09 -9.85
C ASP A 58 -17.16 8.75 -10.13
N ILE A 59 -16.88 8.44 -11.39
CA ILE A 59 -16.10 7.24 -11.75
C ILE A 59 -14.72 7.25 -11.09
N SER A 60 -13.97 8.36 -11.19
CA SER A 60 -12.66 8.47 -10.55
C SER A 60 -12.73 8.34 -9.03
N ARG A 61 -13.77 8.85 -8.38
CA ARG A 61 -13.97 8.73 -6.93
C ARG A 61 -14.19 7.30 -6.48
N VAL A 62 -14.91 6.50 -7.26
CA VAL A 62 -15.14 5.08 -6.95
C VAL A 62 -13.80 4.33 -6.92
N PHE A 63 -12.96 4.47 -7.94
CA PHE A 63 -11.65 3.82 -7.99
C PHE A 63 -10.67 4.36 -6.91
N ASN A 64 -10.73 5.65 -6.62
CA ASN A 64 -9.91 6.23 -5.54
C ASN A 64 -10.38 5.73 -4.16
N ALA A 65 -11.67 5.54 -3.94
CA ALA A 65 -12.20 4.94 -2.72
C ALA A 65 -11.76 3.47 -2.58
N GLU A 66 -11.80 2.70 -3.66
CA GLU A 66 -11.32 1.32 -3.69
C GLU A 66 -9.84 1.24 -3.32
N THR A 67 -8.97 2.06 -3.93
CA THR A 67 -7.54 2.10 -3.59
C THR A 67 -7.27 2.60 -2.18
N PHE A 68 -8.08 3.53 -1.66
CA PHE A 68 -7.99 3.97 -0.26
C PHE A 68 -8.30 2.82 0.71
N ILE A 69 -9.37 2.06 0.45
CA ILE A 69 -9.76 0.90 1.26
C ILE A 69 -8.64 -0.15 1.23
N ILE A 70 -8.12 -0.48 0.05
CA ILE A 70 -7.01 -1.42 -0.10
C ILE A 70 -5.80 -0.96 0.73
N GLY A 71 -5.41 0.31 0.63
CA GLY A 71 -4.27 0.87 1.38
C GLY A 71 -4.46 0.83 2.88
N LEU A 72 -5.67 1.14 3.35
CA LEU A 72 -6.00 1.12 4.77
C LEU A 72 -5.95 -0.31 5.34
N PHE A 73 -6.65 -1.24 4.70
CA PHE A 73 -6.67 -2.63 5.16
C PHE A 73 -5.32 -3.31 5.04
N SER A 74 -4.57 -3.09 3.97
CA SER A 74 -3.21 -3.63 3.82
C SER A 74 -2.28 -3.11 4.90
N GLY A 75 -2.35 -1.81 5.22
CA GLY A 75 -1.57 -1.22 6.31
C GLY A 75 -1.93 -1.80 7.68
N LEU A 76 -3.22 -1.95 7.98
CA LEU A 76 -3.71 -2.53 9.24
C LEU A 76 -3.32 -4.01 9.38
N ILE A 77 -3.49 -4.80 8.32
CA ILE A 77 -3.11 -6.21 8.30
C ILE A 77 -1.59 -6.34 8.47
N GLY A 78 -0.80 -5.52 7.77
CA GLY A 78 0.65 -5.51 7.88
C GLY A 78 1.13 -5.25 9.31
N ILE A 79 0.54 -4.27 10.00
CA ILE A 79 0.83 -4.00 11.41
C ILE A 79 0.37 -5.15 12.29
N GLY A 80 -0.84 -5.69 12.06
CA GLY A 80 -1.36 -6.82 12.83
C GLY A 80 -0.43 -8.03 12.75
N VAL A 81 0.01 -8.39 11.56
CA VAL A 81 0.98 -9.48 11.34
C VAL A 81 2.32 -9.17 12.01
N THR A 82 2.82 -7.93 11.90
CA THR A 82 4.08 -7.52 12.55
C THR A 82 3.99 -7.67 14.07
N VAL A 83 2.91 -7.23 14.69
CA VAL A 83 2.70 -7.36 16.14
C VAL A 83 2.62 -8.83 16.54
N LEU A 84 1.88 -9.65 15.79
CA LEU A 84 1.77 -11.10 16.06
C LEU A 84 3.12 -11.81 16.00
N ILE A 85 3.95 -11.51 15.00
CA ILE A 85 5.29 -12.10 14.85
C ILE A 85 6.25 -11.55 15.92
N ASN A 86 6.08 -10.29 16.30
CA ASN A 86 6.95 -9.64 17.29
C ASN A 86 6.84 -10.25 18.69
N ILE A 87 5.66 -10.76 19.07
CA ILE A 87 5.42 -11.39 20.37
C ILE A 87 6.37 -12.58 20.63
N PRO A 88 6.43 -13.61 19.76
CA PRO A 88 7.34 -14.74 19.99
C PRO A 88 8.81 -14.33 19.85
N ILE A 89 9.15 -13.43 18.93
CA ILE A 89 10.52 -12.94 18.74
C ILE A 89 11.01 -12.22 19.98
N SER A 90 10.21 -11.33 20.57
CA SER A 90 10.56 -10.64 21.82
C SER A 90 10.85 -11.61 22.94
N LYS A 91 10.01 -12.64 23.14
CA LYS A 91 10.21 -13.66 24.19
C LYS A 91 11.53 -14.43 24.00
N VAL A 92 11.86 -14.77 22.76
CA VAL A 92 13.12 -15.47 22.46
C VAL A 92 14.31 -14.57 22.75
N ILE A 93 14.28 -13.31 22.31
CA ILE A 93 15.36 -12.34 22.55
C ILE A 93 15.52 -12.07 24.05
N GLU A 94 14.44 -11.86 24.80
CA GLU A 94 14.47 -11.67 26.25
C GLU A 94 15.09 -12.86 26.97
N SER A 95 14.79 -14.09 26.52
CA SER A 95 15.37 -15.31 27.10
C SER A 95 16.89 -15.43 26.90
N TYR A 96 17.42 -14.90 25.79
CA TYR A 96 18.85 -14.98 25.49
C TYR A 96 19.69 -13.81 26.01
N ILE A 97 19.11 -12.60 26.05
CA ILE A 97 19.85 -11.35 26.32
C ILE A 97 19.51 -10.77 27.70
N ASN A 98 18.46 -11.24 28.38
CA ASN A 98 17.95 -10.72 29.68
C ASN A 98 17.63 -9.21 29.65
N VAL A 99 17.24 -8.66 28.49
CA VAL A 99 16.82 -7.27 28.33
C VAL A 99 15.36 -7.25 27.90
N ALA A 100 14.49 -6.74 28.76
CA ALA A 100 13.07 -6.62 28.47
C ALA A 100 12.79 -5.44 27.50
N GLY A 101 11.84 -5.63 26.60
CA GLY A 101 11.33 -4.53 25.76
C GLY A 101 12.17 -4.17 24.54
N VAL A 102 13.08 -5.04 24.09
CA VAL A 102 13.98 -4.80 22.93
C VAL A 102 13.19 -4.65 21.61
N SER A 103 12.02 -5.22 21.52
CA SER A 103 11.23 -5.27 20.29
C SER A 103 9.83 -4.71 20.49
N ALA A 104 9.71 -3.41 20.78
CA ALA A 104 8.43 -2.73 20.88
C ALA A 104 8.18 -1.88 19.63
N LEU A 105 7.08 -2.14 18.91
CA LEU A 105 6.62 -1.26 17.86
C LEU A 105 5.88 -0.08 18.52
N PRO A 106 6.42 1.16 18.51
CA PRO A 106 5.72 2.29 19.07
C PRO A 106 4.45 2.55 18.24
N TRP A 107 3.31 2.78 18.90
CA TRP A 107 2.01 2.99 18.23
C TRP A 107 2.04 4.12 17.19
N LYS A 108 2.85 5.17 17.43
CA LYS A 108 3.08 6.27 16.48
C LYS A 108 3.75 5.77 15.20
N GLY A 109 4.72 4.87 15.31
CA GLY A 109 5.37 4.24 14.15
C GLY A 109 4.37 3.40 13.35
N GLY A 110 3.54 2.61 14.02
CA GLY A 110 2.48 1.83 13.40
C GLY A 110 1.49 2.72 12.63
N ALA A 111 0.98 3.78 13.25
CA ALA A 111 0.08 4.73 12.60
C ALA A 111 0.72 5.39 11.36
N MET A 112 2.00 5.76 11.45
CA MET A 112 2.73 6.35 10.33
C MET A 112 2.87 5.37 9.16
N LEU A 113 3.10 4.08 9.41
CA LEU A 113 3.18 3.06 8.38
C LEU A 113 1.83 2.85 7.67
N VAL A 114 0.70 2.90 8.38
CA VAL A 114 -0.63 2.87 7.74
C VAL A 114 -0.82 4.07 6.82
N ILE A 115 -0.45 5.26 7.27
CA ILE A 115 -0.55 6.48 6.46
C ILE A 115 0.30 6.36 5.20
N ILE A 116 1.53 5.87 5.31
CA ILE A 116 2.41 5.62 4.16
C ILE A 116 1.78 4.61 3.20
N SER A 117 1.22 3.51 3.72
CA SER A 117 0.51 2.50 2.92
C SER A 117 -0.62 3.13 2.11
N VAL A 118 -1.47 3.92 2.75
CA VAL A 118 -2.58 4.62 2.08
C VAL A 118 -2.08 5.60 1.02
N ILE A 119 -1.04 6.37 1.31
CA ILE A 119 -0.47 7.34 0.35
C ILE A 119 0.07 6.60 -0.88
N LEU A 120 0.84 5.52 -0.69
CA LEU A 120 1.42 4.75 -1.78
C LEU A 120 0.36 4.08 -2.66
N THR A 121 -0.69 3.52 -2.06
CA THR A 121 -1.80 2.92 -2.80
C THR A 121 -2.59 3.97 -3.58
N LEU A 122 -2.85 5.14 -2.99
CA LEU A 122 -3.51 6.23 -3.71
C LEU A 122 -2.67 6.72 -4.88
N ILE A 123 -1.36 6.88 -4.73
CA ILE A 123 -0.47 7.26 -5.83
C ILE A 123 -0.51 6.22 -6.94
N GLY A 124 -0.41 4.92 -6.61
CA GLY A 124 -0.52 3.82 -7.57
C GLY A 124 -1.86 3.78 -8.30
N GLY A 125 -2.96 4.11 -7.61
CA GLY A 125 -4.32 4.14 -8.18
C GLY A 125 -4.70 5.40 -8.97
N LEU A 126 -3.94 6.50 -8.85
CA LEU A 126 -4.28 7.77 -9.51
C LEU A 126 -4.29 7.69 -11.03
N ILE A 127 -3.35 6.98 -11.63
CA ILE A 127 -3.26 6.84 -13.09
C ILE A 127 -4.43 5.99 -13.60
N PRO A 128 -4.69 4.77 -13.09
CA PRO A 128 -5.81 3.94 -13.53
C PRO A 128 -7.16 4.62 -13.32
N SER A 129 -7.38 5.29 -12.20
CA SER A 129 -8.64 5.98 -11.91
C SER A 129 -8.96 7.09 -12.91
N ARG A 130 -7.93 7.82 -13.38
CA ARG A 130 -8.08 8.83 -14.43
C ARG A 130 -8.35 8.20 -15.80
N ILE A 131 -7.76 7.06 -16.09
CA ILE A 131 -8.01 6.31 -17.33
C ILE A 131 -9.47 5.82 -17.34
N ALA A 132 -9.93 5.24 -16.23
CA ALA A 132 -11.32 4.82 -16.07
C ALA A 132 -12.30 5.98 -16.33
N ALA A 133 -12.04 7.14 -15.74
CA ALA A 133 -12.87 8.34 -15.89
C ALA A 133 -12.93 8.88 -17.32
N LYS A 134 -11.91 8.61 -18.16
CA LYS A 134 -11.84 9.07 -19.55
C LYS A 134 -12.46 8.11 -20.57
N LYS A 135 -12.88 6.90 -20.17
CA LYS A 135 -13.49 5.92 -21.07
C LYS A 135 -14.74 6.52 -21.73
N ASP A 136 -14.84 6.37 -23.06
CA ASP A 136 -15.99 6.82 -23.83
C ASP A 136 -17.13 5.80 -23.65
N PRO A 137 -18.33 6.25 -23.23
CA PRO A 137 -19.47 5.33 -23.02
C PRO A 137 -19.88 4.59 -24.30
N VAL A 138 -19.76 5.24 -25.46
CA VAL A 138 -20.15 4.64 -26.75
C VAL A 138 -19.22 3.49 -27.12
N ILE A 139 -17.91 3.72 -26.95
CA ILE A 139 -16.90 2.69 -27.26
C ILE A 139 -16.95 1.56 -26.21
N ALA A 140 -17.18 1.90 -24.93
CA ALA A 140 -17.27 0.93 -23.85
C ALA A 140 -18.46 -0.04 -24.00
N LEU A 141 -19.57 0.42 -24.57
CA LEU A 141 -20.76 -0.41 -24.82
C LEU A 141 -20.67 -1.22 -26.13
N ARG A 142 -19.77 -0.86 -27.04
CA ARG A 142 -19.60 -1.49 -28.36
C ARG A 142 -18.47 -2.52 -28.40
N SER A 143 -17.65 -2.59 -27.37
CA SER A 143 -16.59 -3.60 -27.25
C SER A 143 -17.20 -4.95 -26.85
N GLU A 144 -17.50 -5.78 -27.84
CA GLU A 144 -17.67 -7.22 -27.69
C GLU A 144 -16.32 -7.91 -27.67
#